data_af2665c6deb272e119e2c8f9cebb0d13
#
_entry.id   af2665c6deb272e119e2c8f9cebb0d13
#
_cell.length_a   1.000
_cell.length_b   1.000
_cell.length_c   1.000
_cell.angle_alpha   90.00
_cell.angle_beta   90.00
_cell.angle_gamma   90.00
#
_symmetry.space_group_name_H-M   'P 1'
#
loop_
_entity.id
_entity.type
_entity.pdbx_description
1 polymer ?
#
loop_
_entity_poly.entity_id
_entity_poly.type
_entity_poly.pdbx_seq_one_letter_code
_entity_poly.pdbx_strand_id
1 'polypeptide(L)'
;GRPVIESLVREREENGQYRSLKDFMERNSPQMNKRAVENLIKAGALDCLDGNRRQKMLVYQKISDSISQDKKNSLAGQMSLFDLVSEEDKKEFEIRMPDVEEFGKEELLGYEKEVLGIYLSGHPLENYREMMEKTISAKTSDFQQDEETNLPKVMDGQKVIIGGMITDKTIKYTKNNKVMAFLTVEDLVGTVEVVVFPRDYEKSQQFLNEEGRVFIQGRVSAEDDRASKLILEKIRPFDNMPREIWIQFDNKESYTQQSQELLADLRRSPGDSAVVIYLKDVKAIKKLPVGYHAQIQDSWLNYMYEKYGKTNVKV
;
A
#
# COMPACT_ATOMS: atom_id res chain seq x y z
N GLY A 1 -5.87 6.31 -25.03
CA GLY A 1 -4.48 6.44 -25.47
C GLY A 1 -4.09 7.92 -25.64
N ARG A 2 -2.86 8.19 -26.01
CA ARG A 2 -2.30 9.56 -26.13
C ARG A 2 -3.18 10.54 -26.92
N PRO A 3 -3.75 10.18 -28.09
CA PRO A 3 -4.61 11.09 -28.85
C PRO A 3 -5.84 11.59 -28.08
N VAL A 4 -6.43 10.72 -27.24
CA VAL A 4 -7.58 11.11 -26.42
C VAL A 4 -7.15 12.16 -25.39
N ILE A 5 -6.02 11.97 -24.72
CA ILE A 5 -5.51 12.93 -23.71
C ILE A 5 -5.19 14.28 -24.38
N GLU A 6 -4.54 14.26 -25.53
CA GLU A 6 -4.24 15.49 -26.29
C GLU A 6 -5.52 16.24 -26.69
N SER A 7 -6.58 15.52 -27.04
CA SER A 7 -7.89 16.11 -27.35
C SER A 7 -8.56 16.74 -26.11
N LEU A 8 -8.48 16.06 -24.93
CA LEU A 8 -9.01 16.59 -23.68
C LEU A 8 -8.31 17.88 -23.26
N VAL A 9 -6.99 17.93 -23.42
CA VAL A 9 -6.18 19.11 -23.11
C VAL A 9 -6.56 20.26 -24.03
N ARG A 10 -6.64 20.01 -25.33
CA ARG A 10 -7.04 21.02 -26.33
C ARG A 10 -8.42 21.58 -26.05
N GLU A 11 -9.42 20.70 -25.77
CA GLU A 11 -10.77 21.11 -25.46
C GLU A 11 -10.80 22.04 -24.21
N ARG A 12 -10.01 21.71 -23.20
CA ARG A 12 -9.87 22.56 -22.02
C ARG A 12 -9.21 23.90 -22.31
N GLU A 13 -8.20 23.92 -23.17
CA GLU A 13 -7.49 25.15 -23.54
C GLU A 13 -8.34 26.10 -24.41
N GLU A 14 -9.14 25.54 -25.34
CA GLU A 14 -9.98 26.31 -26.25
C GLU A 14 -11.29 26.79 -25.58
N ASN A 15 -11.91 25.97 -24.72
CA ASN A 15 -13.24 26.20 -24.17
C ASN A 15 -13.26 26.40 -22.63
N GLY A 16 -12.09 26.51 -22.00
CA GLY A 16 -11.93 26.76 -20.56
C GLY A 16 -12.03 25.50 -19.70
N GLN A 17 -11.83 25.69 -18.40
CA GLN A 17 -11.84 24.61 -17.42
C GLN A 17 -13.17 23.86 -17.38
N TYR A 18 -13.11 22.56 -17.12
CA TYR A 18 -14.29 21.75 -16.88
C TYR A 18 -14.91 22.10 -15.53
N ARG A 19 -16.23 22.25 -15.49
CA ARG A 19 -16.98 22.71 -14.29
C ARG A 19 -17.49 21.57 -13.43
N SER A 20 -17.79 20.42 -14.04
CA SER A 20 -18.31 19.24 -13.39
C SER A 20 -17.95 17.97 -14.16
N LEU A 21 -18.17 16.79 -13.54
CA LEU A 21 -18.02 15.51 -14.24
C LEU A 21 -18.96 15.43 -15.46
N LYS A 22 -20.18 15.94 -15.35
CA LYS A 22 -21.15 15.98 -16.46
C LYS A 22 -20.63 16.86 -17.62
N ASP A 23 -20.22 18.11 -17.33
CA ASP A 23 -19.64 19.04 -18.31
C ASP A 23 -18.42 18.41 -19.03
N PHE A 24 -17.53 17.79 -18.26
CA PHE A 24 -16.39 17.06 -18.81
C PHE A 24 -16.82 15.95 -19.78
N MET A 25 -17.80 15.13 -19.39
CA MET A 25 -18.26 14.01 -20.20
C MET A 25 -19.06 14.47 -21.43
N GLU A 26 -19.86 15.52 -21.33
CA GLU A 26 -20.62 16.09 -22.47
C GLU A 26 -19.70 16.65 -23.54
N ARG A 27 -18.75 17.51 -23.14
CA ARG A 27 -17.80 18.17 -24.06
C ARG A 27 -16.89 17.18 -24.76
N ASN A 28 -16.56 16.05 -24.12
CA ASN A 28 -15.65 15.04 -24.66
C ASN A 28 -16.36 13.76 -25.17
N SER A 29 -17.69 13.73 -25.14
CA SER A 29 -18.49 12.54 -25.46
C SER A 29 -18.25 11.90 -26.83
N PRO A 30 -17.83 12.63 -27.91
CA PRO A 30 -17.52 12.00 -29.18
C PRO A 30 -16.27 11.13 -29.16
N GLN A 31 -15.37 11.36 -28.21
CA GLN A 31 -14.03 10.79 -28.21
C GLN A 31 -13.77 9.85 -27.01
N MET A 32 -14.71 9.80 -26.06
CA MET A 32 -14.58 9.02 -24.84
C MET A 32 -15.67 7.99 -24.67
N ASN A 33 -15.27 6.76 -24.37
CA ASN A 33 -16.16 5.70 -23.90
C ASN A 33 -16.17 5.61 -22.37
N LYS A 34 -17.14 4.86 -21.82
CA LYS A 34 -17.29 4.64 -20.37
C LYS A 34 -15.99 4.18 -19.70
N ARG A 35 -15.22 3.28 -20.36
CA ARG A 35 -13.96 2.76 -19.82
C ARG A 35 -12.87 3.84 -19.72
N ALA A 36 -12.83 4.77 -20.66
CA ALA A 36 -11.89 5.88 -20.61
C ALA A 36 -12.18 6.82 -19.43
N VAL A 37 -13.48 7.13 -19.20
CA VAL A 37 -13.91 7.93 -18.03
C VAL A 37 -13.56 7.22 -16.73
N GLU A 38 -13.86 5.94 -16.61
CA GLU A 38 -13.52 5.11 -15.46
C GLU A 38 -12.03 5.16 -15.15
N ASN A 39 -11.18 4.95 -16.16
CA ASN A 39 -9.74 5.00 -16.00
C ASN A 39 -9.23 6.40 -15.57
N LEU A 40 -9.84 7.47 -16.08
CA LEU A 40 -9.48 8.84 -15.65
C LEU A 40 -9.89 9.12 -14.20
N ILE A 41 -11.03 8.58 -13.75
CA ILE A 41 -11.43 8.66 -12.34
C ILE A 41 -10.45 7.87 -11.47
N LYS A 42 -10.17 6.61 -11.83
CA LYS A 42 -9.21 5.74 -11.12
C LYS A 42 -7.83 6.37 -11.01
N ALA A 43 -7.35 6.99 -12.10
CA ALA A 43 -6.06 7.67 -12.15
C ALA A 43 -6.00 8.99 -11.36
N GLY A 44 -7.13 9.50 -10.83
CA GLY A 44 -7.19 10.79 -10.16
C GLY A 44 -7.16 12.01 -11.10
N ALA A 45 -7.23 11.79 -12.41
CA ALA A 45 -7.16 12.89 -13.39
C ALA A 45 -8.34 13.88 -13.30
N LEU A 46 -9.42 13.49 -12.64
CA LEU A 46 -10.63 14.28 -12.43
C LEU A 46 -10.81 14.75 -10.97
N ASP A 47 -9.77 14.67 -10.13
CA ASP A 47 -9.86 15.07 -8.71
C ASP A 47 -10.04 16.59 -8.54
N CYS A 48 -9.75 17.38 -9.56
CA CYS A 48 -10.02 18.82 -9.60
C CYS A 48 -11.53 19.16 -9.74
N LEU A 49 -12.37 18.18 -10.09
CA LEU A 49 -13.82 18.34 -10.19
C LEU A 49 -14.50 17.97 -8.88
N ASP A 50 -15.67 18.55 -8.61
CA ASP A 50 -16.43 18.30 -7.39
C ASP A 50 -16.70 16.80 -7.16
N GLY A 51 -16.73 16.42 -5.89
CA GLY A 51 -16.91 15.05 -5.43
C GLY A 51 -15.62 14.22 -5.41
N ASN A 52 -15.63 13.18 -4.59
CA ASN A 52 -14.52 12.23 -4.48
C ASN A 52 -14.55 11.17 -5.60
N ARG A 53 -13.51 10.35 -5.74
CA ARG A 53 -13.41 9.33 -6.81
C ARG A 53 -14.53 8.29 -6.69
N ARG A 54 -14.88 7.87 -5.46
CA ARG A 54 -15.97 6.91 -5.23
C ARG A 54 -17.33 7.46 -5.66
N GLN A 55 -17.63 8.71 -5.36
CA GLN A 55 -18.85 9.38 -5.82
C GLN A 55 -18.93 9.42 -7.35
N LYS A 56 -17.83 9.82 -8.01
CA LYS A 56 -17.73 9.86 -9.47
C LYS A 56 -17.92 8.48 -10.09
N MET A 57 -17.33 7.42 -9.49
CA MET A 57 -17.50 6.03 -9.94
C MET A 57 -18.94 5.54 -9.84
N LEU A 58 -19.73 6.02 -8.87
CA LEU A 58 -21.14 5.63 -8.73
C LEU A 58 -22.07 6.31 -9.74
N VAL A 59 -21.68 7.46 -10.28
CA VAL A 59 -22.58 8.27 -11.13
C VAL A 59 -22.17 8.32 -12.59
N TYR A 60 -20.90 8.09 -12.97
CA TYR A 60 -20.42 8.28 -14.35
C TYR A 60 -21.18 7.48 -15.39
N GLN A 61 -21.64 6.27 -15.06
CA GLN A 61 -22.41 5.45 -16.00
C GLN A 61 -23.77 6.06 -16.28
N LYS A 62 -24.47 6.55 -15.25
CA LYS A 62 -25.76 7.24 -15.39
C LYS A 62 -25.63 8.51 -16.22
N ILE A 63 -24.56 9.28 -15.98
CA ILE A 63 -24.25 10.48 -16.77
C ILE A 63 -24.01 10.12 -18.23
N SER A 64 -23.22 9.06 -18.49
CA SER A 64 -22.96 8.59 -19.86
C SER A 64 -24.23 8.15 -20.59
N ASP A 65 -25.14 7.48 -19.90
CA ASP A 65 -26.40 7.02 -20.47
C ASP A 65 -27.34 8.19 -20.77
N SER A 66 -27.43 9.20 -19.86
CA SER A 66 -28.16 10.44 -20.10
C SER A 66 -27.65 11.17 -21.35
N ILE A 67 -26.34 11.41 -21.44
CA ILE A 67 -25.72 12.07 -22.61
C ILE A 67 -26.02 11.32 -23.93
N SER A 68 -25.98 9.99 -23.88
CA SER A 68 -26.27 9.14 -25.04
C SER A 68 -27.74 9.25 -25.48
N GLN A 69 -28.66 9.33 -24.51
CA GLN A 69 -30.09 9.51 -24.74
C GLN A 69 -30.40 10.88 -25.34
N ASP A 70 -29.81 11.95 -24.77
CA ASP A 70 -30.01 13.32 -25.23
C ASP A 70 -29.51 13.48 -26.68
N LYS A 71 -28.39 12.88 -27.04
CA LYS A 71 -27.91 12.86 -28.42
C LYS A 71 -28.85 12.13 -29.40
N LYS A 72 -29.41 11.00 -28.98
CA LYS A 72 -30.39 10.26 -29.83
C LYS A 72 -31.64 11.08 -30.06
N ASN A 73 -32.16 11.73 -29.02
CA ASN A 73 -33.34 12.59 -29.09
C ASN A 73 -33.09 13.80 -30.02
N SER A 74 -31.93 14.45 -29.90
CA SER A 74 -31.52 15.56 -30.74
C SER A 74 -31.41 15.18 -32.24
N LEU A 75 -30.81 14.01 -32.53
CA LEU A 75 -30.72 13.49 -33.91
C LEU A 75 -32.07 13.11 -34.50
N ALA A 76 -33.07 12.72 -33.70
CA ALA A 76 -34.41 12.39 -34.15
C ALA A 76 -35.29 13.63 -34.41
N GLY A 77 -34.77 14.86 -34.25
CA GLY A 77 -35.50 16.12 -34.41
C GLY A 77 -36.60 16.30 -33.34
N GLN A 78 -36.60 15.51 -32.29
CA GLN A 78 -37.47 15.70 -31.14
C GLN A 78 -36.84 16.68 -30.20
N MET A 79 -37.50 17.82 -29.94
CA MET A 79 -37.11 18.72 -28.85
C MET A 79 -37.12 17.91 -27.56
N SER A 80 -36.02 17.96 -26.82
CA SER A 80 -35.93 17.34 -25.50
C SER A 80 -36.96 18.01 -24.59
N LEU A 81 -37.63 17.24 -23.76
CA LEU A 81 -38.50 17.77 -22.70
C LEU A 81 -37.75 18.78 -21.83
N PHE A 82 -36.42 18.62 -21.74
CA PHE A 82 -35.50 19.51 -21.03
C PHE A 82 -35.33 20.90 -21.67
N ASP A 83 -35.57 21.06 -22.97
CA ASP A 83 -35.51 22.37 -23.65
C ASP A 83 -36.74 23.26 -23.31
N LEU A 84 -37.79 22.64 -22.79
CA LEU A 84 -39.04 23.27 -22.41
C LEU A 84 -39.18 23.57 -20.90
N VAL A 85 -38.22 23.08 -20.10
CA VAL A 85 -38.25 23.17 -18.63
C VAL A 85 -37.39 24.34 -18.17
N SER A 86 -37.88 25.08 -17.13
CA SER A 86 -37.16 26.21 -16.54
C SER A 86 -35.78 25.78 -15.98
N GLU A 87 -34.85 26.75 -15.86
CA GLU A 87 -33.52 26.48 -15.27
C GLU A 87 -33.61 26.00 -13.80
N GLU A 88 -34.69 26.30 -13.09
CA GLU A 88 -34.96 25.83 -11.72
C GLU A 88 -35.37 24.34 -11.71
N ASP A 89 -36.17 23.93 -12.66
CA ASP A 89 -36.64 22.55 -12.78
C ASP A 89 -35.52 21.63 -13.36
N LYS A 90 -34.60 22.18 -14.16
CA LYS A 90 -33.40 21.43 -14.63
C LYS A 90 -32.50 20.95 -13.48
N LYS A 91 -32.47 21.70 -12.36
CA LYS A 91 -31.70 21.30 -11.15
C LYS A 91 -32.28 20.07 -10.46
N GLU A 92 -33.57 19.81 -10.61
CA GLU A 92 -34.24 18.65 -10.00
C GLU A 92 -33.90 17.34 -10.73
N PHE A 93 -33.51 17.44 -12.01
CA PHE A 93 -33.05 16.33 -12.84
C PHE A 93 -31.51 16.18 -12.91
N GLU A 94 -30.75 17.03 -12.21
CA GLU A 94 -29.32 16.85 -12.09
C GLU A 94 -28.99 15.56 -11.35
N ILE A 95 -28.08 14.78 -11.91
CA ILE A 95 -27.55 13.58 -11.25
C ILE A 95 -26.74 14.04 -10.02
N ARG A 96 -27.38 13.96 -8.85
CA ARG A 96 -26.74 14.34 -7.59
C ARG A 96 -25.64 13.35 -7.23
N MET A 97 -24.51 13.88 -6.75
CA MET A 97 -23.46 13.07 -6.17
C MET A 97 -23.99 12.40 -4.88
N PRO A 98 -23.84 11.08 -4.73
CA PRO A 98 -24.24 10.40 -3.50
C PRO A 98 -23.35 10.83 -2.33
N ASP A 99 -23.93 10.88 -1.13
CA ASP A 99 -23.17 11.16 0.09
C ASP A 99 -22.46 9.86 0.56
N VAL A 100 -21.24 9.66 0.06
CA VAL A 100 -20.38 8.51 0.40
C VAL A 100 -18.95 8.98 0.64
N GLU A 101 -18.31 8.35 1.61
CA GLU A 101 -16.88 8.56 1.86
C GLU A 101 -16.03 8.07 0.68
N GLU A 102 -14.82 8.61 0.57
CA GLU A 102 -13.84 8.21 -0.44
C GLU A 102 -13.40 6.74 -0.24
N PHE A 103 -12.87 6.14 -1.29
CA PHE A 103 -12.17 4.86 -1.20
C PHE A 103 -11.05 4.88 -0.17
N GLY A 104 -10.78 3.74 0.46
CA GLY A 104 -9.63 3.60 1.32
C GLY A 104 -8.31 3.91 0.59
N LYS A 105 -7.31 4.42 1.32
CA LYS A 105 -6.01 4.80 0.72
C LYS A 105 -5.36 3.67 -0.09
N GLU A 106 -5.43 2.43 0.39
CA GLU A 106 -4.87 1.26 -0.33
C GLU A 106 -5.60 1.00 -1.65
N GLU A 107 -6.92 1.16 -1.66
CA GLU A 107 -7.75 0.99 -2.86
C GLU A 107 -7.47 2.07 -3.91
N LEU A 108 -7.32 3.34 -3.48
CA LEU A 108 -6.92 4.45 -4.36
C LEU A 108 -5.56 4.20 -5.00
N LEU A 109 -4.57 3.78 -4.22
CA LEU A 109 -3.24 3.43 -4.72
C LEU A 109 -3.28 2.23 -5.68
N GLY A 110 -4.13 1.24 -5.39
CA GLY A 110 -4.38 0.10 -6.26
C GLY A 110 -4.93 0.54 -7.63
N TYR A 111 -5.90 1.46 -7.67
CA TYR A 111 -6.42 2.03 -8.91
C TYR A 111 -5.38 2.82 -9.71
N GLU A 112 -4.56 3.62 -9.03
CA GLU A 112 -3.46 4.33 -9.69
C GLU A 112 -2.47 3.34 -10.32
N LYS A 113 -2.05 2.31 -9.59
CA LYS A 113 -1.14 1.26 -10.10
C LYS A 113 -1.75 0.50 -11.27
N GLU A 114 -3.04 0.13 -11.19
CA GLU A 114 -3.77 -0.56 -12.26
C GLU A 114 -3.76 0.24 -13.58
N VAL A 115 -4.02 1.55 -13.49
CA VAL A 115 -4.23 2.39 -14.68
C VAL A 115 -2.94 3.02 -15.19
N LEU A 116 -2.08 3.49 -14.28
CA LEU A 116 -0.87 4.26 -14.60
C LEU A 116 0.40 3.41 -14.57
N GLY A 117 0.37 2.24 -13.92
CA GLY A 117 1.54 1.42 -13.65
C GLY A 117 2.43 1.95 -12.51
N ILE A 118 2.08 3.10 -11.94
CA ILE A 118 2.80 3.74 -10.84
C ILE A 118 1.82 4.22 -9.76
N TYR A 119 2.33 4.44 -8.56
CA TYR A 119 1.60 5.13 -7.49
C TYR A 119 1.85 6.64 -7.62
N LEU A 120 0.80 7.46 -7.60
CA LEU A 120 0.88 8.90 -7.75
C LEU A 120 0.65 9.64 -6.43
N SER A 121 -0.35 9.23 -5.65
CA SER A 121 -0.77 9.94 -4.44
C SER A 121 -0.05 9.46 -3.16
N GLY A 122 0.87 8.51 -3.27
CA GLY A 122 1.64 7.96 -2.16
C GLY A 122 2.19 6.58 -2.49
N HIS A 123 2.72 5.87 -1.49
CA HIS A 123 3.21 4.51 -1.65
C HIS A 123 2.57 3.59 -0.59
N PRO A 124 2.20 2.34 -0.92
CA PRO A 124 1.60 1.39 0.05
C PRO A 124 2.48 1.13 1.27
N LEU A 125 3.80 1.28 1.13
CA LEU A 125 4.78 1.08 2.20
C LEU A 125 5.10 2.35 3.02
N GLU A 126 4.49 3.49 2.71
CA GLU A 126 4.81 4.76 3.39
C GLU A 126 4.62 4.68 4.91
N ASN A 127 3.56 4.05 5.36
CA ASN A 127 3.26 3.87 6.80
C ASN A 127 4.26 2.92 7.51
N TYR A 128 5.04 2.16 6.74
CA TYR A 128 6.02 1.19 7.25
C TYR A 128 7.46 1.71 7.17
N ARG A 129 7.68 2.94 6.66
CA ARG A 129 9.00 3.54 6.45
C ARG A 129 9.91 3.42 7.68
N GLU A 130 9.45 3.88 8.83
CA GLU A 130 10.24 3.87 10.06
C GLU A 130 10.61 2.45 10.52
N MET A 131 9.68 1.49 10.39
CA MET A 131 9.92 0.09 10.71
C MET A 131 10.93 -0.52 9.73
N MET A 132 10.82 -0.21 8.45
CA MET A 132 11.75 -0.67 7.42
C MET A 132 13.15 -0.13 7.69
N GLU A 133 13.31 1.17 7.91
CA GLU A 133 14.61 1.81 8.19
C GLU A 133 15.34 1.22 9.40
N LYS A 134 14.61 0.77 10.42
CA LYS A 134 15.19 0.10 11.59
C LYS A 134 15.61 -1.35 11.35
N THR A 135 15.09 -1.98 10.29
CA THR A 135 15.22 -3.44 10.09
C THR A 135 16.10 -3.80 8.90
N ILE A 136 16.03 -3.01 7.82
CA ILE A 136 16.76 -3.30 6.59
C ILE A 136 18.25 -2.96 6.71
N SER A 137 19.08 -3.71 5.99
CA SER A 137 20.52 -3.42 5.86
C SER A 137 20.90 -2.99 4.43
N ALA A 138 19.97 -3.11 3.47
CA ALA A 138 20.11 -2.63 2.10
C ALA A 138 18.75 -2.22 1.54
N LYS A 139 18.73 -1.24 0.62
CA LYS A 139 17.57 -0.83 -0.16
C LYS A 139 17.58 -1.52 -1.52
N THR A 140 16.45 -1.58 -2.19
CA THR A 140 16.39 -2.16 -3.54
C THR A 140 17.26 -1.40 -4.54
N SER A 141 17.40 -0.08 -4.38
CA SER A 141 18.29 0.75 -5.18
C SER A 141 19.78 0.37 -5.07
N ASP A 142 20.20 -0.24 -3.96
CA ASP A 142 21.61 -0.63 -3.77
C ASP A 142 22.02 -1.82 -4.65
N PHE A 143 21.03 -2.53 -5.22
CA PHE A 143 21.25 -3.65 -6.15
C PHE A 143 21.38 -3.20 -7.61
N GLN A 144 21.01 -1.95 -7.92
CA GLN A 144 21.13 -1.35 -9.23
C GLN A 144 22.57 -0.86 -9.45
N GLN A 145 22.97 -0.81 -10.72
CA GLN A 145 24.23 -0.18 -11.10
C GLN A 145 24.15 1.34 -10.87
N ASP A 146 25.11 1.87 -10.16
CA ASP A 146 25.28 3.30 -9.99
C ASP A 146 25.76 3.95 -11.30
N GLU A 147 25.18 5.08 -11.69
CA GLU A 147 25.45 5.72 -12.98
C GLU A 147 26.91 6.19 -13.15
N GLU A 148 27.61 6.49 -12.04
CA GLU A 148 29.00 6.96 -12.09
C GLU A 148 30.03 5.83 -12.06
N THR A 149 29.78 4.83 -11.19
CA THR A 149 30.72 3.74 -10.93
C THR A 149 30.44 2.49 -11.77
N ASN A 150 29.24 2.38 -12.33
CA ASN A 150 28.71 1.22 -13.05
C ASN A 150 28.71 -0.08 -12.21
N LEU A 151 28.75 0.07 -10.88
CA LEU A 151 28.75 -1.04 -9.92
C LEU A 151 27.60 -0.90 -8.93
N PRO A 152 27.00 -2.00 -8.46
CA PRO A 152 26.02 -1.97 -7.37
C PRO A 152 26.72 -1.63 -6.04
N LYS A 153 25.97 -1.07 -5.09
CA LYS A 153 26.49 -0.79 -3.74
C LYS A 153 26.62 -2.05 -2.89
N VAL A 154 25.87 -3.09 -3.21
CA VAL A 154 25.96 -4.40 -2.55
C VAL A 154 27.02 -5.29 -3.23
N MET A 155 27.70 -6.15 -2.45
CA MET A 155 28.76 -7.03 -2.95
C MET A 155 28.21 -8.44 -3.15
N ASP A 156 28.80 -9.18 -4.12
CA ASP A 156 28.48 -10.60 -4.31
C ASP A 156 28.71 -11.40 -3.01
N GLY A 157 27.79 -12.31 -2.71
CA GLY A 157 27.82 -13.12 -1.50
C GLY A 157 27.47 -12.39 -0.20
N GLN A 158 27.30 -11.06 -0.21
CA GLN A 158 26.90 -10.27 0.97
C GLN A 158 25.54 -10.71 1.48
N LYS A 159 25.41 -10.86 2.82
CA LYS A 159 24.12 -11.10 3.46
C LYS A 159 23.47 -9.79 3.81
N VAL A 160 22.24 -9.61 3.35
CA VAL A 160 21.45 -8.39 3.57
C VAL A 160 20.02 -8.72 3.95
N ILE A 161 19.36 -7.74 4.54
CA ILE A 161 17.92 -7.74 4.79
C ILE A 161 17.33 -6.59 4.00
N ILE A 162 16.36 -6.88 3.14
CA ILE A 162 15.51 -5.92 2.46
C ILE A 162 14.10 -5.95 3.03
N GLY A 163 13.35 -4.88 2.89
CA GLY A 163 11.93 -4.81 3.21
C GLY A 163 11.18 -4.27 2.01
N GLY A 164 10.04 -4.87 1.70
CA GLY A 164 9.27 -4.44 0.53
C GLY A 164 7.96 -5.19 0.36
N MET A 165 7.30 -4.89 -0.74
CA MET A 165 6.08 -5.55 -1.20
C MET A 165 6.40 -6.42 -2.41
N ILE A 166 5.87 -7.63 -2.46
CA ILE A 166 5.99 -8.53 -3.61
C ILE A 166 5.03 -8.03 -4.70
N THR A 167 5.56 -7.49 -5.79
CA THR A 167 4.75 -6.95 -6.90
C THR A 167 4.56 -7.93 -8.05
N ASP A 168 5.42 -8.94 -8.16
CA ASP A 168 5.29 -10.00 -9.16
C ASP A 168 5.87 -11.32 -8.63
N LYS A 169 5.31 -12.43 -9.09
CA LYS A 169 5.74 -13.78 -8.75
C LYS A 169 5.67 -14.70 -9.95
N THR A 170 6.81 -15.09 -10.46
CA THR A 170 6.93 -16.08 -11.52
C THR A 170 7.42 -17.43 -10.97
N ILE A 171 6.62 -18.48 -11.19
CA ILE A 171 6.98 -19.86 -10.80
C ILE A 171 7.70 -20.55 -11.97
N LYS A 172 8.80 -21.22 -11.67
CA LYS A 172 9.53 -22.06 -12.64
C LYS A 172 9.85 -23.43 -12.05
N TYR A 173 10.09 -24.40 -12.94
CA TYR A 173 10.51 -25.74 -12.56
C TYR A 173 11.98 -25.93 -12.91
N THR A 174 12.75 -26.48 -11.98
CA THR A 174 14.14 -26.86 -12.20
C THR A 174 14.24 -28.08 -13.11
N LYS A 175 15.42 -28.42 -13.63
CA LYS A 175 15.68 -29.64 -14.41
C LYS A 175 15.26 -30.93 -13.69
N ASN A 176 15.21 -30.90 -12.35
CA ASN A 176 14.77 -32.01 -11.51
C ASN A 176 13.28 -31.91 -11.12
N ASN A 177 12.49 -31.16 -11.87
CA ASN A 177 11.05 -30.96 -11.67
C ASN A 177 10.66 -30.41 -10.28
N LYS A 178 11.57 -29.69 -9.61
CA LYS A 178 11.30 -29.01 -8.35
C LYS A 178 10.87 -27.57 -8.59
N VAL A 179 9.91 -27.09 -7.80
CA VAL A 179 9.38 -25.73 -7.90
C VAL A 179 10.38 -24.72 -7.35
N MET A 180 10.59 -23.64 -8.06
CA MET A 180 11.28 -22.43 -7.62
C MET A 180 10.50 -21.18 -8.02
N ALA A 181 10.78 -20.05 -7.41
CA ALA A 181 10.12 -18.80 -7.76
C ALA A 181 11.12 -17.67 -7.99
N PHE A 182 10.72 -16.73 -8.84
CA PHE A 182 11.33 -15.42 -8.99
C PHE A 182 10.30 -14.39 -8.51
N LEU A 183 10.69 -13.53 -7.60
CA LEU A 183 9.84 -12.48 -7.07
C LEU A 183 10.42 -11.14 -7.48
N THR A 184 9.56 -10.20 -7.81
CA THR A 184 9.93 -8.79 -7.84
C THR A 184 9.48 -8.17 -6.53
N VAL A 185 10.42 -7.61 -5.78
CA VAL A 185 10.16 -6.92 -4.51
C VAL A 185 10.40 -5.43 -4.71
N GLU A 186 9.37 -4.64 -4.43
CA GLU A 186 9.36 -3.17 -4.53
C GLU A 186 9.44 -2.57 -3.13
N ASP A 187 10.36 -1.62 -2.93
CA ASP A 187 10.40 -0.77 -1.74
C ASP A 187 10.03 0.68 -2.09
N LEU A 188 10.36 1.64 -1.23
CA LEU A 188 10.06 3.07 -1.44
C LEU A 188 10.91 3.72 -2.54
N VAL A 189 11.96 3.07 -3.04
CA VAL A 189 12.96 3.67 -3.93
C VAL A 189 13.24 2.87 -5.19
N GLY A 190 12.75 1.63 -5.29
CA GLY A 190 12.96 0.82 -6.48
C GLY A 190 12.49 -0.62 -6.33
N THR A 191 13.02 -1.49 -7.19
CA THR A 191 12.70 -2.92 -7.22
C THR A 191 13.94 -3.78 -7.27
N VAL A 192 13.86 -5.02 -6.77
CA VAL A 192 14.91 -6.03 -6.86
C VAL A 192 14.30 -7.40 -7.18
N GLU A 193 14.99 -8.19 -8.00
CA GLU A 193 14.62 -9.58 -8.22
C GLU A 193 15.12 -10.47 -7.08
N VAL A 194 14.23 -11.27 -6.52
CA VAL A 194 14.54 -12.25 -5.46
C VAL A 194 14.35 -13.66 -6.01
N VAL A 195 15.41 -14.46 -5.93
CA VAL A 195 15.40 -15.86 -6.36
C VAL A 195 15.10 -16.75 -5.17
N VAL A 196 14.08 -17.58 -5.30
CA VAL A 196 13.64 -18.53 -4.27
C VAL A 196 13.89 -19.95 -4.76
N PHE A 197 14.95 -20.56 -4.27
CA PHE A 197 15.29 -21.94 -4.63
C PHE A 197 14.32 -22.96 -4.01
N PRO A 198 14.23 -24.20 -4.55
CA PRO A 198 13.21 -25.17 -4.17
C PRO A 198 13.13 -25.46 -2.66
N ARG A 199 14.27 -25.59 -2.00
CA ARG A 199 14.34 -25.86 -0.55
C ARG A 199 13.68 -24.74 0.27
N ASP A 200 13.89 -23.50 -0.15
CA ASP A 200 13.39 -22.33 0.57
C ASP A 200 11.96 -21.99 0.11
N TYR A 201 11.59 -22.34 -1.12
CA TYR A 201 10.22 -22.26 -1.60
C TYR A 201 9.27 -23.13 -0.79
N GLU A 202 9.62 -24.40 -0.55
CA GLU A 202 8.79 -25.33 0.27
C GLU A 202 8.49 -24.79 1.66
N LYS A 203 9.43 -24.04 2.27
CA LYS A 203 9.28 -23.46 3.61
C LYS A 203 8.54 -22.15 3.64
N SER A 204 8.58 -21.42 2.54
CA SER A 204 8.20 -20.00 2.48
C SER A 204 6.97 -19.74 1.63
N GLN A 205 6.43 -20.72 0.90
CA GLN A 205 5.37 -20.56 -0.10
C GLN A 205 4.14 -19.79 0.41
N GLN A 206 3.79 -19.94 1.70
CA GLN A 206 2.67 -19.26 2.32
C GLN A 206 2.87 -17.73 2.43
N PHE A 207 4.10 -17.26 2.36
CA PHE A 207 4.45 -15.83 2.46
C PHE A 207 4.79 -15.20 1.10
N LEU A 208 4.81 -15.99 0.03
CA LEU A 208 5.17 -15.55 -1.33
C LEU A 208 3.93 -15.12 -2.13
N ASN A 209 3.06 -14.33 -1.51
CA ASN A 209 1.85 -13.82 -2.18
C ASN A 209 2.12 -12.44 -2.75
N GLU A 210 1.57 -12.16 -3.94
CA GLU A 210 1.54 -10.81 -4.51
C GLU A 210 0.85 -9.85 -3.52
N GLU A 211 1.31 -8.60 -3.48
CA GLU A 211 0.93 -7.57 -2.52
C GLU A 211 1.34 -7.87 -1.07
N GLY A 212 1.97 -9.02 -0.80
CA GLY A 212 2.52 -9.36 0.51
C GLY A 212 3.65 -8.41 0.91
N ARG A 213 3.56 -7.82 2.09
CA ARG A 213 4.60 -6.94 2.67
C ARG A 213 5.53 -7.77 3.52
N VAL A 214 6.81 -7.83 3.15
CA VAL A 214 7.75 -8.79 3.70
C VAL A 214 9.13 -8.21 3.96
N PHE A 215 9.80 -8.72 5.00
CA PHE A 215 11.25 -8.65 5.15
C PHE A 215 11.87 -9.93 4.59
N ILE A 216 12.88 -9.77 3.74
CA ILE A 216 13.61 -10.87 3.14
C ILE A 216 15.07 -10.75 3.54
N GLN A 217 15.58 -11.75 4.24
CA GLN A 217 16.99 -11.96 4.46
C GLN A 217 17.52 -12.88 3.38
N GLY A 218 18.60 -12.50 2.75
CA GLY A 218 19.18 -13.29 1.68
C GLY A 218 20.63 -12.97 1.43
N ARG A 219 21.17 -13.62 0.41
CA ARG A 219 22.53 -13.43 -0.09
C ARG A 219 22.48 -12.75 -1.45
N VAL A 220 23.24 -11.71 -1.62
CA VAL A 220 23.41 -11.02 -2.91
C VAL A 220 24.05 -11.97 -3.93
N SER A 221 23.53 -11.97 -5.13
CA SER A 221 24.14 -12.59 -6.31
C SER A 221 24.36 -11.50 -7.35
N ALA A 222 25.60 -11.09 -7.51
CA ALA A 222 26.02 -10.14 -8.52
C ALA A 222 26.65 -10.89 -9.69
N GLU A 223 26.11 -10.65 -10.89
CA GLU A 223 26.71 -11.08 -12.15
C GLU A 223 27.27 -9.84 -12.86
N ASP A 224 28.40 -9.99 -13.54
CA ASP A 224 29.00 -8.91 -14.32
C ASP A 224 27.97 -8.38 -15.35
N ASP A 225 27.90 -7.06 -15.49
CA ASP A 225 27.03 -6.33 -16.42
C ASP A 225 25.50 -6.46 -16.22
N ARG A 226 25.04 -6.93 -15.05
CA ARG A 226 23.60 -7.02 -14.73
C ARG A 226 23.28 -6.47 -13.36
N ALA A 227 22.03 -6.06 -13.18
CA ALA A 227 21.51 -5.73 -11.85
C ALA A 227 21.63 -6.94 -10.92
N SER A 228 22.11 -6.71 -9.71
CA SER A 228 22.27 -7.75 -8.70
C SER A 228 20.93 -8.30 -8.25
N LYS A 229 20.89 -9.57 -7.86
CA LYS A 229 19.71 -10.27 -7.37
C LYS A 229 19.90 -10.64 -5.90
N LEU A 230 18.81 -10.94 -5.21
CA LEU A 230 18.85 -11.48 -3.87
C LEU A 230 18.42 -12.95 -3.88
N ILE A 231 19.25 -13.83 -3.35
CA ILE A 231 18.90 -15.23 -3.11
C ILE A 231 18.26 -15.32 -1.73
N LEU A 232 16.98 -15.72 -1.66
CA LEU A 232 16.23 -15.83 -0.43
C LEU A 232 16.83 -16.90 0.50
N GLU A 233 17.06 -16.55 1.77
CA GLU A 233 17.39 -17.48 2.86
C GLU A 233 16.24 -17.53 3.90
N LYS A 234 15.61 -16.39 4.21
CA LYS A 234 14.48 -16.28 5.14
C LYS A 234 13.53 -15.17 4.69
N ILE A 235 12.25 -15.38 4.96
CA ILE A 235 11.20 -14.39 4.72
C ILE A 235 10.28 -14.27 5.94
N ARG A 236 9.81 -13.06 6.23
CA ARG A 236 8.85 -12.77 7.30
C ARG A 236 7.89 -11.67 6.84
N PRO A 237 6.57 -11.83 6.99
CA PRO A 237 5.63 -10.74 6.79
C PRO A 237 5.90 -9.58 7.77
N PHE A 238 5.56 -8.36 7.38
CA PHE A 238 5.65 -7.18 8.24
C PHE A 238 4.84 -7.35 9.53
N ASP A 239 3.67 -7.97 9.43
CA ASP A 239 2.79 -8.20 10.56
C ASP A 239 3.33 -9.23 11.58
N ASN A 240 4.29 -10.05 11.16
CA ASN A 240 4.97 -11.03 12.01
C ASN A 240 6.30 -10.53 12.59
N MET A 241 6.55 -9.21 12.55
CA MET A 241 7.68 -8.65 13.29
C MET A 241 7.38 -8.76 14.78
N PRO A 242 8.31 -9.33 15.57
CA PRO A 242 8.17 -9.29 17.02
C PRO A 242 8.18 -7.81 17.43
N ARG A 243 7.02 -7.30 17.80
CA ARG A 243 6.91 -5.98 18.39
C ARG A 243 7.55 -6.02 19.77
N GLU A 244 8.25 -4.97 20.17
CA GLU A 244 8.72 -4.85 21.54
C GLU A 244 7.60 -4.25 22.38
N ILE A 245 7.29 -4.89 23.52
CA ILE A 245 6.36 -4.35 24.51
C ILE A 245 7.18 -3.64 25.57
N TRP A 246 7.01 -2.34 25.67
CA TRP A 246 7.65 -1.52 26.68
C TRP A 246 6.70 -1.30 27.84
N ILE A 247 7.12 -1.68 29.06
CA ILE A 247 6.35 -1.48 30.30
C ILE A 247 7.18 -0.56 31.19
N GLN A 248 6.64 0.63 31.49
CA GLN A 248 7.31 1.66 32.26
C GLN A 248 6.88 1.62 33.72
N PHE A 249 7.84 1.73 34.59
CA PHE A 249 7.63 1.90 36.04
C PHE A 249 8.33 3.17 36.49
N ASP A 250 7.78 3.85 37.51
CA ASP A 250 8.34 5.13 37.97
C ASP A 250 9.71 4.93 38.63
N ASN A 251 9.89 3.83 39.37
CA ASN A 251 11.13 3.48 40.07
C ASN A 251 11.28 1.96 40.27
N LYS A 252 12.42 1.55 40.82
CA LYS A 252 12.75 0.14 41.08
C LYS A 252 11.81 -0.49 42.12
N GLU A 253 11.31 0.25 43.09
CA GLU A 253 10.41 -0.25 44.13
C GLU A 253 9.07 -0.62 43.55
N SER A 254 8.47 0.25 42.71
CA SER A 254 7.20 -0.03 42.03
C SER A 254 7.30 -1.23 41.10
N TYR A 255 8.42 -1.38 40.40
CA TYR A 255 8.68 -2.58 39.59
C TYR A 255 8.77 -3.84 40.46
N THR A 256 9.51 -3.79 41.57
CA THR A 256 9.70 -4.95 42.45
C THR A 256 8.38 -5.44 43.06
N GLN A 257 7.52 -4.51 43.49
CA GLN A 257 6.19 -4.81 44.03
C GLN A 257 5.28 -5.51 43.01
N GLN A 258 5.33 -5.10 41.74
CA GLN A 258 4.45 -5.63 40.71
C GLN A 258 5.10 -6.72 39.83
N SER A 259 6.39 -6.99 40.01
CA SER A 259 7.17 -7.87 39.12
C SER A 259 6.66 -9.31 39.07
N GLN A 260 6.28 -9.91 40.20
CA GLN A 260 5.78 -11.28 40.22
C GLN A 260 4.47 -11.41 39.42
N GLU A 261 3.58 -10.46 39.62
CA GLU A 261 2.29 -10.43 38.95
C GLU A 261 2.46 -10.15 37.45
N LEU A 262 3.32 -9.20 37.09
CA LEU A 262 3.66 -8.92 35.71
C LEU A 262 4.23 -10.16 34.98
N LEU A 263 5.19 -10.85 35.60
CA LEU A 263 5.78 -12.03 34.99
C LEU A 263 4.75 -13.18 34.84
N ALA A 264 3.77 -13.27 35.75
CA ALA A 264 2.66 -14.21 35.63
C ALA A 264 1.73 -13.84 34.46
N ASP A 265 1.42 -12.56 34.28
CA ASP A 265 0.58 -12.09 33.17
C ASP A 265 1.25 -12.30 31.81
N LEU A 266 2.55 -12.06 31.72
CA LEU A 266 3.32 -12.32 30.49
C LEU A 266 3.30 -13.82 30.11
N ARG A 267 3.40 -14.71 31.08
CA ARG A 267 3.34 -16.16 30.85
C ARG A 267 1.96 -16.66 30.39
N ARG A 268 0.89 -15.89 30.61
CA ARG A 268 -0.47 -16.24 30.15
C ARG A 268 -0.67 -16.01 28.66
N SER A 269 0.19 -15.20 28.04
CA SER A 269 0.15 -14.90 26.60
C SER A 269 1.52 -15.10 25.98
N PRO A 270 2.05 -16.35 25.92
CA PRO A 270 3.39 -16.60 25.37
C PRO A 270 3.43 -16.30 23.88
N GLY A 271 4.50 -15.64 23.42
CA GLY A 271 4.68 -15.24 22.02
C GLY A 271 6.11 -14.81 21.72
N ASP A 272 6.28 -14.18 20.56
CA ASP A 272 7.61 -13.80 20.05
C ASP A 272 8.00 -12.35 20.36
N SER A 273 7.08 -11.51 20.86
CA SER A 273 7.34 -10.11 21.13
C SER A 273 8.15 -9.93 22.40
N ALA A 274 9.32 -9.31 22.25
CA ALA A 274 10.21 -9.05 23.39
C ALA A 274 9.58 -8.04 24.36
N VAL A 275 9.74 -8.28 25.65
CA VAL A 275 9.26 -7.38 26.70
C VAL A 275 10.42 -6.64 27.33
N VAL A 276 10.28 -5.32 27.37
CA VAL A 276 11.29 -4.37 27.87
C VAL A 276 10.70 -3.62 29.07
N ILE A 277 11.37 -3.67 30.18
CA ILE A 277 11.05 -2.88 31.38
C ILE A 277 11.87 -1.58 31.34
N TYR A 278 11.19 -0.46 31.52
CA TYR A 278 11.81 0.85 31.61
C TYR A 278 11.55 1.48 32.98
N LEU A 279 12.61 1.86 33.68
CA LEU A 279 12.53 2.57 34.96
C LEU A 279 12.79 4.06 34.73
N LYS A 280 11.78 4.91 35.01
CA LYS A 280 11.82 6.36 34.67
C LYS A 280 12.84 7.13 35.51
N ASP A 281 12.97 6.81 36.79
CA ASP A 281 13.84 7.53 37.74
C ASP A 281 15.33 7.46 37.35
N VAL A 282 15.78 6.25 37.00
CA VAL A 282 17.19 5.98 36.66
C VAL A 282 17.41 5.82 35.14
N LYS A 283 16.36 5.99 34.32
CA LYS A 283 16.39 5.76 32.88
C LYS A 283 16.97 4.40 32.48
N ALA A 284 16.79 3.38 33.32
CA ALA A 284 17.32 2.05 33.11
C ALA A 284 16.38 1.21 32.26
N ILE A 285 16.97 0.42 31.36
CA ILE A 285 16.28 -0.50 30.46
C ILE A 285 16.69 -1.93 30.82
N LYS A 286 15.69 -2.81 31.00
CA LYS A 286 15.89 -4.24 31.23
C LYS A 286 15.05 -5.05 30.25
N LYS A 287 15.69 -5.73 29.30
CA LYS A 287 15.03 -6.68 28.42
C LYS A 287 14.81 -8.00 29.14
N LEU A 288 13.57 -8.50 29.13
CA LEU A 288 13.24 -9.77 29.78
C LEU A 288 13.70 -10.96 28.92
N PRO A 289 14.04 -12.10 29.55
CA PRO A 289 14.39 -13.33 28.82
C PRO A 289 13.23 -13.85 27.93
N VAL A 290 13.57 -14.66 26.92
CA VAL A 290 12.64 -15.24 25.94
C VAL A 290 11.42 -15.93 26.59
N GLY A 291 11.57 -16.55 27.76
CA GLY A 291 10.45 -17.16 28.50
C GLY A 291 9.37 -16.19 29.01
N TYR A 292 9.57 -14.87 28.81
CA TYR A 292 8.61 -13.81 29.14
C TYR A 292 8.23 -12.97 27.92
N HIS A 293 8.58 -13.41 26.73
CA HIS A 293 8.06 -12.82 25.51
C HIS A 293 6.56 -13.07 25.42
N ALA A 294 5.80 -12.11 24.88
CA ALA A 294 4.35 -12.16 24.84
C ALA A 294 3.80 -12.10 23.42
N GLN A 295 2.62 -12.65 23.23
CA GLN A 295 1.84 -12.47 21.99
C GLN A 295 0.95 -11.24 22.14
N ILE A 296 1.12 -10.27 21.25
CA ILE A 296 0.32 -9.05 21.25
C ILE A 296 -1.01 -9.34 20.55
N GLN A 297 -2.07 -9.46 21.35
CA GLN A 297 -3.46 -9.52 20.91
C GLN A 297 -4.23 -8.36 21.53
N ASP A 298 -5.22 -7.83 20.82
CA ASP A 298 -5.96 -6.64 21.29
C ASP A 298 -6.59 -6.85 22.68
N SER A 299 -7.16 -8.03 22.94
CA SER A 299 -7.74 -8.36 24.23
C SER A 299 -6.71 -8.38 25.37
N TRP A 300 -5.54 -8.96 25.12
CA TRP A 300 -4.45 -8.99 26.08
C TRP A 300 -3.83 -7.60 26.29
N LEU A 301 -3.68 -6.83 25.21
CA LEU A 301 -3.15 -5.48 25.28
C LEU A 301 -4.06 -4.55 26.07
N ASN A 302 -5.38 -4.65 25.88
CA ASN A 302 -6.36 -3.91 26.67
C ASN A 302 -6.28 -4.26 28.15
N TYR A 303 -6.16 -5.57 28.49
CA TYR A 303 -5.93 -6.00 29.87
C TYR A 303 -4.66 -5.37 30.46
N MET A 304 -3.55 -5.34 29.71
CA MET A 304 -2.30 -4.71 30.15
C MET A 304 -2.45 -3.19 30.34
N TYR A 305 -3.21 -2.53 29.47
CA TYR A 305 -3.51 -1.09 29.58
C TYR A 305 -4.35 -0.77 30.83
N GLU A 306 -5.34 -1.59 31.12
CA GLU A 306 -6.18 -1.42 32.32
C GLU A 306 -5.37 -1.63 33.61
N LYS A 307 -4.51 -2.63 33.60
CA LYS A 307 -3.77 -3.04 34.82
C LYS A 307 -2.55 -2.18 35.11
N TYR A 308 -1.76 -1.86 34.08
CA TYR A 308 -0.47 -1.14 34.21
C TYR A 308 -0.53 0.31 33.77
N GLY A 309 -1.65 0.74 33.20
CA GLY A 309 -1.89 2.08 32.68
C GLY A 309 -1.49 2.23 31.19
N LYS A 310 -2.38 2.82 30.41
CA LYS A 310 -2.19 3.04 28.96
C LYS A 310 -0.97 3.88 28.62
N THR A 311 -0.55 4.79 29.50
CA THR A 311 0.66 5.61 29.34
C THR A 311 1.94 4.85 29.63
N ASN A 312 1.86 3.76 30.41
CA ASN A 312 3.00 2.98 30.85
C ASN A 312 3.27 1.74 29.99
N VAL A 313 2.30 1.30 29.19
CA VAL A 313 2.46 0.19 28.24
C VAL A 313 2.48 0.74 26.83
N LYS A 314 3.56 0.46 26.08
CA LYS A 314 3.75 0.87 24.70
C LYS A 314 4.15 -0.33 23.84
N VAL A 315 3.71 -0.35 22.57
CA VAL A 315 3.98 -1.40 21.58
C VAL A 315 4.54 -0.78 20.32
#